data_bd77030ddbe7f70c9e256dbf04ca108d
#
_entry.id   bd77030ddbe7f70c9e256dbf04ca108d
#
_cell.length_a   1.000
_cell.length_b   1.000
_cell.length_c   1.000
_cell.angle_alpha   90.00
_cell.angle_beta   90.00
_cell.angle_gamma   90.00
#
_symmetry.space_group_name_H-M   'P 1'
#
loop_
_entity.id
_entity.type
_entity.pdbx_description
1 polymer ?
#
loop_
_entity_poly.entity_id
_entity_poly.type
_entity_poly.pdbx_seq_one_letter_code
_entity_poly.pdbx_strand_id
1 'polypeptide(L)'
;MRVAVIGTGIMGAGIAGSLAREGHEVVVWNRTTARAEAVAGDGVTVAASVAEAVSGCDAVVTVLFDTDAVLAVSGEIVGALGPDAVWIQTSTVGLDGARRIAEAAGGQIVDAPVLGTKKPAQDGTLVVLASGPSGLLEKARPVFDAIGSRTVVAGDVVGQASALKLATNSWVGLITAGAAQSLALGQALGLDPGLVLEAIKGGPADSPYLQLKGAAMIEGSWTTSFAVDGVVKDLGLMIDAAEGADFPSDLLRSVRGLFEAASAGGHGADDMAAVRTAFPHSP
;
A
#
# COMPACT_ATOMS: atom_id res chain seq x y z
N MET A 1 1.49 18.94 14.69
CA MET A 1 0.46 18.02 15.24
C MET A 1 1.14 16.87 15.93
N ARG A 2 0.47 16.26 16.89
CA ARG A 2 0.87 14.96 17.43
C ARG A 2 0.14 13.86 16.68
N VAL A 3 0.88 12.93 16.05
CA VAL A 3 0.34 11.91 15.14
C VAL A 3 0.74 10.53 15.61
N ALA A 4 -0.22 9.63 15.82
CA ALA A 4 0.06 8.22 16.05
C ALA A 4 0.16 7.47 14.72
N VAL A 5 1.18 6.61 14.58
CA VAL A 5 1.30 5.68 13.44
C VAL A 5 1.22 4.24 13.95
N ILE A 6 0.13 3.58 13.63
CA ILE A 6 -0.17 2.21 14.04
C ILE A 6 0.24 1.23 12.93
N GLY A 7 1.37 0.58 13.14
CA GLY A 7 2.03 -0.29 12.16
C GLY A 7 3.30 0.35 11.58
N THR A 8 4.46 -0.26 11.86
CA THR A 8 5.78 0.18 11.41
C THR A 8 6.41 -0.84 10.45
N GLY A 9 5.60 -1.37 9.52
CA GLY A 9 6.10 -2.10 8.36
C GLY A 9 6.82 -1.17 7.37
N ILE A 10 7.13 -1.66 6.18
CA ILE A 10 7.85 -0.89 5.13
C ILE A 10 7.22 0.49 4.91
N MET A 11 5.90 0.55 4.73
CA MET A 11 5.18 1.80 4.47
C MET A 11 5.07 2.67 5.72
N GLY A 12 4.67 2.08 6.86
CA GLY A 12 4.46 2.82 8.10
C GLY A 12 5.73 3.44 8.66
N ALA A 13 6.88 2.76 8.55
CA ALA A 13 8.19 3.32 8.90
C ALA A 13 8.53 4.55 8.03
N GLY A 14 8.28 4.48 6.72
CA GLY A 14 8.47 5.62 5.81
C GLY A 14 7.54 6.79 6.14
N ILE A 15 6.26 6.51 6.39
CA ILE A 15 5.25 7.51 6.77
C ILE A 15 5.64 8.19 8.09
N ALA A 16 6.03 7.43 9.12
CA ALA A 16 6.47 7.98 10.40
C ALA A 16 7.68 8.91 10.24
N GLY A 17 8.69 8.49 9.45
CA GLY A 17 9.84 9.33 9.15
C GLY A 17 9.51 10.60 8.37
N SER A 18 8.58 10.53 7.41
CA SER A 18 8.11 11.71 6.67
C SER A 18 7.39 12.70 7.59
N LEU A 19 6.49 12.23 8.43
CA LEU A 19 5.78 13.06 9.41
C LEU A 19 6.75 13.78 10.36
N ALA A 20 7.73 13.05 10.90
CA ALA A 20 8.73 13.64 11.81
C ALA A 20 9.58 14.71 11.08
N ARG A 21 10.00 14.46 9.85
CA ARG A 21 10.77 15.41 9.04
C ARG A 21 10.00 16.71 8.75
N GLU A 22 8.68 16.62 8.60
CA GLU A 22 7.80 17.77 8.41
C GLU A 22 7.39 18.45 9.75
N GLY A 23 8.04 18.07 10.86
CA GLY A 23 7.89 18.73 12.16
C GLY A 23 6.69 18.28 12.99
N HIS A 24 6.12 17.13 12.68
CA HIS A 24 5.10 16.50 13.53
C HIS A 24 5.76 15.73 14.69
N GLU A 25 5.13 15.73 15.86
CA GLU A 25 5.46 14.81 16.95
C GLU A 25 4.83 13.45 16.63
N VAL A 26 5.65 12.43 16.44
CA VAL A 26 5.17 11.11 15.99
C VAL A 26 5.28 10.09 17.13
N VAL A 27 4.19 9.37 17.37
CA VAL A 27 4.16 8.25 18.31
C VAL A 27 3.88 6.98 17.50
N VAL A 28 4.77 6.00 17.56
CA VAL A 28 4.59 4.75 16.79
C VAL A 28 4.26 3.59 17.69
N TRP A 29 3.44 2.69 17.16
CA TRP A 29 3.19 1.39 17.75
C TRP A 29 3.23 0.29 16.70
N ASN A 30 3.75 -0.87 17.07
CA ASN A 30 3.69 -2.07 16.24
C ASN A 30 3.58 -3.32 17.12
N ARG A 31 2.81 -4.32 16.68
CA ARG A 31 2.64 -5.59 17.40
C ARG A 31 3.99 -6.27 17.75
N THR A 32 4.97 -6.15 16.86
CA THR A 32 6.36 -6.56 17.12
C THR A 32 7.13 -5.32 17.54
N THR A 33 7.38 -5.14 18.83
CA THR A 33 8.00 -3.94 19.43
C THR A 33 9.33 -3.57 18.76
N ALA A 34 10.18 -4.54 18.45
CA ALA A 34 11.46 -4.32 17.78
C ALA A 34 11.31 -3.58 16.41
N ARG A 35 10.18 -3.72 15.71
CA ARG A 35 9.92 -2.97 14.48
C ARG A 35 9.55 -1.50 14.76
N ALA A 36 8.92 -1.20 15.89
CA ALA A 36 8.65 0.18 16.31
C ALA A 36 9.96 0.83 16.80
N GLU A 37 10.76 0.11 17.60
CA GLU A 37 12.05 0.58 18.06
C GLU A 37 13.03 0.90 16.92
N ALA A 38 12.99 0.14 15.83
CA ALA A 38 13.82 0.37 14.65
C ALA A 38 13.53 1.69 13.91
N VAL A 39 12.39 2.34 14.16
CA VAL A 39 12.02 3.64 13.57
C VAL A 39 12.04 4.77 14.60
N ALA A 40 12.36 4.46 15.86
CA ALA A 40 12.53 5.46 16.90
C ALA A 40 13.72 6.39 16.60
N GLY A 41 13.58 7.67 16.89
CA GLY A 41 14.61 8.67 16.63
C GLY A 41 14.08 10.07 16.81
N ASP A 42 14.75 11.06 16.22
CA ASP A 42 14.36 12.47 16.31
C ASP A 42 12.92 12.67 15.84
N GLY A 43 12.06 13.10 16.77
CA GLY A 43 10.64 13.35 16.52
C GLY A 43 9.75 12.10 16.52
N VAL A 44 10.32 10.87 16.73
CA VAL A 44 9.55 9.61 16.75
C VAL A 44 9.75 8.89 18.09
N THR A 45 8.67 8.67 18.82
CA THR A 45 8.64 7.94 20.09
C THR A 45 7.86 6.63 19.96
N VAL A 46 8.19 5.62 20.79
CA VAL A 46 7.53 4.31 20.77
C VAL A 46 6.58 4.20 21.95
N ALA A 47 5.35 3.77 21.68
CA ALA A 47 4.36 3.47 22.71
C ALA A 47 4.30 1.95 22.99
N ALA A 48 3.96 1.59 24.23
CA ALA A 48 3.82 0.21 24.64
C ALA A 48 2.48 -0.43 24.23
N SER A 49 1.44 0.39 23.97
CA SER A 49 0.11 -0.06 23.54
C SER A 49 -0.47 0.89 22.47
N VAL A 50 -1.50 0.41 21.77
CA VAL A 50 -2.25 1.25 20.80
C VAL A 50 -2.93 2.43 21.53
N ALA A 51 -3.55 2.18 22.67
CA ALA A 51 -4.22 3.23 23.46
C ALA A 51 -3.23 4.31 23.91
N GLU A 52 -2.02 3.93 24.33
CA GLU A 52 -0.97 4.88 24.69
C GLU A 52 -0.52 5.70 23.47
N ALA A 53 -0.34 5.05 22.31
CA ALA A 53 0.06 5.74 21.08
C ALA A 53 -0.99 6.79 20.66
N VAL A 54 -2.25 6.47 20.77
CA VAL A 54 -3.39 7.30 20.32
C VAL A 54 -3.70 8.43 21.29
N SER A 55 -3.46 8.24 22.59
CA SER A 55 -3.82 9.20 23.63
C SER A 55 -3.21 10.57 23.39
N GLY A 56 -4.07 11.60 23.32
CA GLY A 56 -3.67 13.00 23.10
C GLY A 56 -3.14 13.31 21.71
N CYS A 57 -3.32 12.42 20.71
CA CYS A 57 -2.97 12.70 19.33
C CYS A 57 -4.08 13.49 18.61
N ASP A 58 -3.67 14.34 17.67
CA ASP A 58 -4.56 15.07 16.75
C ASP A 58 -5.01 14.18 15.59
N ALA A 59 -4.18 13.20 15.19
CA ALA A 59 -4.46 12.25 14.14
C ALA A 59 -3.87 10.87 14.43
N VAL A 60 -4.53 9.83 13.95
CA VAL A 60 -4.08 8.43 14.02
C VAL A 60 -4.02 7.87 12.61
N VAL A 61 -2.86 7.36 12.20
CA VAL A 61 -2.65 6.72 10.88
C VAL A 61 -2.50 5.22 11.08
N THR A 62 -3.40 4.41 10.50
CA THR A 62 -3.26 2.95 10.48
C THR A 62 -2.60 2.48 9.18
N VAL A 63 -1.51 1.71 9.30
CA VAL A 63 -0.73 1.16 8.18
C VAL A 63 -0.47 -0.32 8.44
N LEU A 64 -1.52 -1.13 8.33
CA LEU A 64 -1.52 -2.55 8.66
C LEU A 64 -1.76 -3.41 7.40
N PHE A 65 -1.55 -4.71 7.52
CA PHE A 65 -1.53 -5.60 6.37
C PHE A 65 -2.92 -5.83 5.74
N ASP A 66 -3.95 -6.01 6.58
CA ASP A 66 -5.29 -6.39 6.15
C ASP A 66 -6.39 -5.81 7.08
N THR A 67 -7.63 -6.11 6.75
CA THR A 67 -8.84 -5.70 7.49
C THR A 67 -8.83 -6.21 8.92
N ASP A 68 -8.48 -7.47 9.13
CA ASP A 68 -8.52 -8.10 10.46
C ASP A 68 -7.47 -7.49 11.38
N ALA A 69 -6.29 -7.15 10.86
CA ALA A 69 -5.27 -6.44 11.61
C ALA A 69 -5.72 -5.03 12.03
N VAL A 70 -6.47 -4.31 11.18
CA VAL A 70 -7.03 -2.99 11.53
C VAL A 70 -8.15 -3.13 12.56
N LEU A 71 -9.06 -4.07 12.37
CA LEU A 71 -10.17 -4.32 13.30
C LEU A 71 -9.66 -4.77 14.68
N ALA A 72 -8.58 -5.54 14.74
CA ALA A 72 -8.00 -5.99 16.01
C ALA A 72 -7.54 -4.84 16.91
N VAL A 73 -7.19 -3.68 16.34
CA VAL A 73 -6.75 -2.49 17.10
C VAL A 73 -7.82 -1.39 17.17
N SER A 74 -8.93 -1.53 16.46
CA SER A 74 -9.96 -0.49 16.34
C SER A 74 -10.57 -0.09 17.67
N GLY A 75 -10.82 -1.05 18.56
CA GLY A 75 -11.39 -0.78 19.88
C GLY A 75 -10.49 0.08 20.77
N GLU A 76 -9.17 -0.16 20.73
CA GLU A 76 -8.21 0.67 21.46
C GLU A 76 -8.09 2.06 20.85
N ILE A 77 -8.11 2.15 19.50
CA ILE A 77 -8.08 3.44 18.79
C ILE A 77 -9.29 4.27 19.19
N VAL A 78 -10.51 3.74 19.02
CA VAL A 78 -11.76 4.45 19.33
C VAL A 78 -11.84 4.85 20.81
N GLY A 79 -11.41 3.96 21.72
CA GLY A 79 -11.44 4.22 23.16
C GLY A 79 -10.48 5.31 23.63
N ALA A 80 -9.41 5.58 22.87
CA ALA A 80 -8.38 6.58 23.21
C ALA A 80 -8.41 7.82 22.30
N LEU A 81 -9.16 7.78 21.20
CA LEU A 81 -9.26 8.87 20.22
C LEU A 81 -10.00 10.07 20.84
N GLY A 82 -9.34 11.23 20.81
CA GLY A 82 -9.95 12.48 21.28
C GLY A 82 -11.12 12.94 20.38
N PRO A 83 -12.07 13.75 20.91
CA PRO A 83 -13.26 14.17 20.17
C PRO A 83 -12.94 15.02 18.92
N ASP A 84 -11.81 15.69 18.93
CA ASP A 84 -11.35 16.53 17.81
C ASP A 84 -10.34 15.83 16.89
N ALA A 85 -9.88 14.64 17.25
CA ALA A 85 -8.92 13.87 16.49
C ALA A 85 -9.56 13.19 15.27
N VAL A 86 -8.73 12.79 14.29
CA VAL A 86 -9.15 12.06 13.09
C VAL A 86 -8.40 10.75 12.95
N TRP A 87 -9.11 9.67 12.66
CA TRP A 87 -8.51 8.41 12.26
C TRP A 87 -8.34 8.36 10.74
N ILE A 88 -7.10 8.22 10.28
CA ILE A 88 -6.70 8.15 8.86
C ILE A 88 -6.35 6.70 8.55
N GLN A 89 -7.24 6.00 7.85
CA GLN A 89 -7.08 4.60 7.49
C GLN A 89 -6.38 4.48 6.14
N THR A 90 -5.09 4.05 6.12
CA THR A 90 -4.28 3.97 4.90
C THR A 90 -4.04 2.54 4.40
N SER A 91 -4.41 1.52 5.18
CA SER A 91 -4.24 0.11 4.80
C SER A 91 -5.13 -0.26 3.60
N THR A 92 -4.64 -1.13 2.73
CA THR A 92 -5.46 -1.68 1.64
C THR A 92 -6.33 -2.81 2.15
N VAL A 93 -7.62 -2.54 2.35
CA VAL A 93 -8.59 -3.41 3.02
C VAL A 93 -9.78 -3.82 2.15
N GLY A 94 -9.88 -3.30 0.93
CA GLY A 94 -11.02 -3.52 0.03
C GLY A 94 -12.29 -2.81 0.50
N LEU A 95 -13.39 -3.05 -0.23
CA LEU A 95 -14.66 -2.32 0.02
C LEU A 95 -15.35 -2.79 1.31
N ASP A 96 -15.46 -4.10 1.52
CA ASP A 96 -16.06 -4.66 2.74
C ASP A 96 -15.25 -4.31 3.97
N GLY A 97 -13.92 -4.39 3.89
CA GLY A 97 -13.03 -3.98 4.97
C GLY A 97 -13.18 -2.51 5.33
N ALA A 98 -13.22 -1.62 4.34
CA ALA A 98 -13.42 -0.19 4.58
C ALA A 98 -14.77 0.09 5.28
N ARG A 99 -15.86 -0.58 4.86
CA ARG A 99 -17.17 -0.49 5.49
C ARG A 99 -17.12 -0.95 6.96
N ARG A 100 -16.60 -2.14 7.22
CA ARG A 100 -16.50 -2.73 8.58
C ARG A 100 -15.66 -1.85 9.52
N ILE A 101 -14.57 -1.30 9.04
CA ILE A 101 -13.70 -0.40 9.80
C ILE A 101 -14.43 0.92 10.08
N ALA A 102 -15.15 1.47 9.11
CA ALA A 102 -15.94 2.69 9.29
C ALA A 102 -17.05 2.52 10.35
N GLU A 103 -17.72 1.37 10.33
CA GLU A 103 -18.72 1.01 11.35
C GLU A 103 -18.09 0.94 12.75
N ALA A 104 -16.92 0.29 12.87
CA ALA A 104 -16.19 0.20 14.14
C ALA A 104 -15.68 1.55 14.64
N ALA A 105 -15.32 2.46 13.72
CA ALA A 105 -14.78 3.79 14.05
C ALA A 105 -15.83 4.79 14.54
N GLY A 106 -17.11 4.54 14.36
CA GLY A 106 -18.17 5.42 14.86
C GLY A 106 -18.20 6.82 14.24
N GLY A 107 -17.58 7.02 13.06
CA GLY A 107 -17.69 8.24 12.25
C GLY A 107 -16.49 9.20 12.27
N GLN A 108 -15.48 9.01 13.12
CA GLN A 108 -14.28 9.86 13.16
C GLN A 108 -13.15 9.35 12.25
N ILE A 109 -13.46 8.86 11.06
CA ILE A 109 -12.53 8.20 10.18
C ILE A 109 -12.57 8.77 8.76
N VAL A 110 -11.43 8.82 8.10
CA VAL A 110 -11.28 9.00 6.66
C VAL A 110 -10.59 7.77 6.06
N ASP A 111 -11.03 7.37 4.87
CA ASP A 111 -10.42 6.32 4.07
C ASP A 111 -9.35 6.97 3.19
N ALA A 112 -8.09 6.61 3.41
CA ALA A 112 -6.96 7.31 2.80
C ALA A 112 -5.84 6.35 2.33
N PRO A 113 -6.13 5.29 1.55
CA PRO A 113 -5.09 4.46 0.99
C PRO A 113 -4.14 5.26 0.09
N VAL A 114 -2.91 4.75 -0.07
CA VAL A 114 -1.85 5.47 -0.77
C VAL A 114 -1.36 4.72 -2.01
N LEU A 115 -0.86 5.46 -3.00
CA LEU A 115 -0.09 4.93 -4.12
C LEU A 115 1.38 5.31 -3.95
N GLY A 116 2.24 4.37 -4.26
CA GLY A 116 3.67 4.41 -4.04
C GLY A 116 4.12 3.25 -3.17
N THR A 117 5.43 3.08 -3.07
CA THR A 117 6.07 2.01 -2.31
C THR A 117 7.05 2.58 -1.30
N LYS A 118 8.05 1.80 -0.88
CA LYS A 118 9.03 2.16 0.16
C LYS A 118 9.64 3.55 -0.03
N LYS A 119 10.23 3.83 -1.20
CA LYS A 119 10.93 5.09 -1.44
C LYS A 119 10.00 6.31 -1.41
N PRO A 120 8.85 6.35 -2.11
CA PRO A 120 7.87 7.43 -1.96
C PRO A 120 7.38 7.63 -0.53
N ALA A 121 7.20 6.57 0.27
CA ALA A 121 6.81 6.71 1.67
C ALA A 121 7.91 7.38 2.51
N GLN A 122 9.17 7.05 2.25
CA GLN A 122 10.31 7.66 2.91
C GLN A 122 10.53 9.12 2.51
N ASP A 123 10.24 9.46 1.25
CA ASP A 123 10.48 10.81 0.69
C ASP A 123 9.29 11.77 0.91
N GLY A 124 8.14 11.29 1.42
CA GLY A 124 6.91 12.09 1.53
C GLY A 124 6.27 12.40 0.17
N THR A 125 6.43 11.51 -0.80
CA THR A 125 5.96 11.71 -2.19
C THR A 125 4.89 10.71 -2.62
N LEU A 126 4.18 10.12 -1.67
CA LEU A 126 3.03 9.26 -1.96
C LEU A 126 1.91 10.04 -2.69
N VAL A 127 1.04 9.33 -3.40
CA VAL A 127 -0.25 9.88 -3.79
C VAL A 127 -1.27 9.37 -2.79
N VAL A 128 -1.87 10.28 -2.03
CA VAL A 128 -2.93 9.94 -1.08
C VAL A 128 -4.26 9.90 -1.84
N LEU A 129 -4.99 8.80 -1.74
CA LEU A 129 -6.35 8.69 -2.23
C LEU A 129 -7.26 8.90 -1.02
N ALA A 130 -8.14 9.89 -1.03
CA ALA A 130 -8.89 10.23 0.18
C ALA A 130 -10.39 10.23 -0.07
N SER A 131 -11.16 9.73 0.89
CA SER A 131 -12.62 9.88 0.91
C SER A 131 -13.16 9.90 2.34
N GLY A 132 -14.27 10.60 2.53
CA GLY A 132 -14.95 10.76 3.79
C GLY A 132 -15.49 12.17 4.01
N PRO A 133 -16.09 12.46 5.18
CA PRO A 133 -16.66 13.78 5.47
C PRO A 133 -15.65 14.91 5.29
N SER A 134 -16.04 15.99 4.61
CA SER A 134 -15.15 17.11 4.25
C SER A 134 -14.42 17.71 5.46
N GLY A 135 -15.10 17.87 6.59
CA GLY A 135 -14.48 18.38 7.81
C GLY A 135 -13.38 17.48 8.39
N LEU A 136 -13.49 16.15 8.21
CA LEU A 136 -12.44 15.21 8.61
C LEU A 136 -11.29 15.19 7.59
N LEU A 137 -11.59 15.32 6.29
CA LEU A 137 -10.55 15.46 5.27
C LEU A 137 -9.72 16.71 5.48
N GLU A 138 -10.33 17.83 5.88
CA GLU A 138 -9.60 19.06 6.23
C GLU A 138 -8.69 18.86 7.47
N LYS A 139 -9.18 18.17 8.52
CA LYS A 139 -8.36 17.83 9.69
C LYS A 139 -7.18 16.91 9.33
N ALA A 140 -7.36 15.98 8.38
CA ALA A 140 -6.34 15.06 7.93
C ALA A 140 -5.31 15.69 6.97
N ARG A 141 -5.62 16.85 6.36
CA ARG A 141 -4.79 17.51 5.34
C ARG A 141 -3.32 17.68 5.74
N PRO A 142 -2.97 18.17 6.96
CA PRO A 142 -1.57 18.33 7.33
C PRO A 142 -0.78 17.00 7.32
N VAL A 143 -1.46 15.88 7.63
CA VAL A 143 -0.87 14.54 7.53
C VAL A 143 -0.69 14.16 6.06
N PHE A 144 -1.70 14.41 5.20
CA PHE A 144 -1.62 14.13 3.78
C PHE A 144 -0.48 14.89 3.10
N ASP A 145 -0.34 16.17 3.42
CA ASP A 145 0.70 17.03 2.84
C ASP A 145 2.11 16.61 3.31
N ALA A 146 2.24 16.06 4.52
CA ALA A 146 3.52 15.56 5.04
C ALA A 146 3.98 14.22 4.43
N ILE A 147 3.03 13.35 4.03
CA ILE A 147 3.36 12.01 3.51
C ILE A 147 3.25 11.90 1.99
N GLY A 148 2.62 12.87 1.34
CA GLY A 148 2.29 12.79 -0.08
C GLY A 148 2.63 14.03 -0.88
N SER A 149 2.93 13.83 -2.17
CA SER A 149 3.10 14.91 -3.14
C SER A 149 1.78 15.50 -3.63
N ARG A 150 0.69 14.75 -3.50
CA ARG A 150 -0.67 15.19 -3.84
C ARG A 150 -1.72 14.29 -3.19
N THR A 151 -2.93 14.85 -3.01
CA THR A 151 -4.12 14.13 -2.57
C THR A 151 -5.16 14.11 -3.69
N VAL A 152 -5.73 12.94 -3.96
CA VAL A 152 -6.87 12.74 -4.88
C VAL A 152 -8.08 12.43 -4.03
N VAL A 153 -9.03 13.36 -3.95
CA VAL A 153 -10.28 13.15 -3.22
C VAL A 153 -11.24 12.37 -4.12
N ALA A 154 -11.57 11.13 -3.70
CA ALA A 154 -12.44 10.22 -4.43
C ALA A 154 -13.94 10.44 -4.14
N GLY A 155 -14.25 11.14 -3.05
CA GLY A 155 -15.62 11.47 -2.67
C GLY A 155 -15.78 11.76 -1.18
N ASP A 156 -17.01 11.86 -0.73
CA ASP A 156 -17.40 12.24 0.63
C ASP A 156 -17.83 11.05 1.52
N VAL A 157 -17.83 9.84 0.96
CA VAL A 157 -18.18 8.60 1.66
C VAL A 157 -16.95 7.71 1.84
N VAL A 158 -16.72 7.23 3.06
CA VAL A 158 -15.67 6.23 3.37
C VAL A 158 -15.85 4.99 2.47
N GLY A 159 -14.75 4.50 1.88
CA GLY A 159 -14.74 3.39 0.94
C GLY A 159 -14.59 3.80 -0.53
N GLN A 160 -14.89 5.06 -0.90
CA GLN A 160 -14.69 5.54 -2.29
C GLN A 160 -13.20 5.63 -2.64
N ALA A 161 -12.33 6.00 -1.70
CA ALA A 161 -10.88 5.96 -1.88
C ALA A 161 -10.36 4.52 -1.97
N SER A 162 -10.90 3.61 -1.18
CA SER A 162 -10.61 2.17 -1.30
C SER A 162 -11.02 1.61 -2.66
N ALA A 163 -12.17 2.03 -3.22
CA ALA A 163 -12.57 1.66 -4.58
C ALA A 163 -11.56 2.16 -5.63
N LEU A 164 -11.14 3.43 -5.52
CA LEU A 164 -10.12 4.00 -6.39
C LEU A 164 -8.78 3.28 -6.23
N LYS A 165 -8.42 2.89 -5.00
CA LYS A 165 -7.21 2.10 -4.72
C LYS A 165 -7.25 0.74 -5.41
N LEU A 166 -8.37 0.01 -5.36
CA LEU A 166 -8.49 -1.26 -6.06
C LEU A 166 -8.33 -1.10 -7.58
N ALA A 167 -9.00 -0.10 -8.17
CA ALA A 167 -8.89 0.19 -9.59
C ALA A 167 -7.45 0.53 -10.01
N THR A 168 -6.74 1.35 -9.23
CA THR A 168 -5.35 1.72 -9.53
C THR A 168 -4.37 0.58 -9.28
N ASN A 169 -4.59 -0.24 -8.24
CA ASN A 169 -3.74 -1.41 -7.97
C ASN A 169 -3.96 -2.52 -9.01
N SER A 170 -5.16 -2.64 -9.61
CA SER A 170 -5.37 -3.59 -10.71
C SER A 170 -4.44 -3.26 -11.88
N TRP A 171 -4.29 -1.97 -12.22
CA TRP A 171 -3.34 -1.51 -13.23
C TRP A 171 -1.90 -1.90 -12.88
N VAL A 172 -1.45 -1.65 -11.62
CA VAL A 172 -0.09 -2.00 -11.18
C VAL A 172 0.17 -3.51 -11.28
N GLY A 173 -0.75 -4.35 -10.85
CA GLY A 173 -0.64 -5.82 -10.98
C GLY A 173 -0.53 -6.25 -12.45
N LEU A 174 -1.39 -5.70 -13.31
CA LEU A 174 -1.43 -6.01 -14.74
C LEU A 174 -0.13 -5.62 -15.46
N ILE A 175 0.38 -4.39 -15.28
CA ILE A 175 1.60 -3.95 -15.96
C ILE A 175 2.83 -4.71 -15.46
N THR A 176 2.86 -5.13 -14.19
CA THR A 176 3.97 -5.94 -13.66
C THR A 176 3.95 -7.35 -14.26
N ALA A 177 2.79 -8.01 -14.28
CA ALA A 177 2.64 -9.32 -14.90
C ALA A 177 2.89 -9.26 -16.42
N GLY A 178 2.41 -8.20 -17.09
CA GLY A 178 2.64 -7.97 -18.52
C GLY A 178 4.12 -7.78 -18.86
N ALA A 179 4.87 -7.03 -18.03
CA ALA A 179 6.31 -6.89 -18.18
C ALA A 179 7.01 -8.25 -18.05
N ALA A 180 6.69 -9.01 -17.00
CA ALA A 180 7.25 -10.34 -16.76
C ALA A 180 6.99 -11.30 -17.92
N GLN A 181 5.75 -11.31 -18.44
CA GLN A 181 5.37 -12.12 -19.59
C GLN A 181 6.15 -11.72 -20.86
N SER A 182 6.27 -10.43 -21.15
CA SER A 182 6.95 -9.95 -22.35
C SER A 182 8.44 -10.31 -22.36
N LEU A 183 9.11 -10.15 -21.21
CA LEU A 183 10.51 -10.54 -21.04
C LEU A 183 10.69 -12.07 -21.17
N ALA A 184 9.79 -12.84 -20.54
CA ALA A 184 9.82 -14.31 -20.63
C ALA A 184 9.58 -14.80 -22.04
N LEU A 185 8.62 -14.21 -22.76
CA LEU A 185 8.32 -14.56 -24.15
C LEU A 185 9.51 -14.26 -25.06
N GLY A 186 10.12 -13.08 -24.93
CA GLY A 186 11.33 -12.72 -25.69
C GLY A 186 12.44 -13.78 -25.51
N GLN A 187 12.70 -14.17 -24.26
CA GLN A 187 13.67 -15.21 -23.93
C GLN A 187 13.29 -16.58 -24.52
N ALA A 188 12.01 -16.98 -24.41
CA ALA A 188 11.53 -18.23 -25.00
C ALA A 188 11.63 -18.28 -26.53
N LEU A 189 11.64 -17.11 -27.19
CA LEU A 189 11.86 -16.95 -28.62
C LEU A 189 13.36 -16.79 -29.00
N GLY A 190 14.27 -16.97 -28.03
CA GLY A 190 15.72 -16.95 -28.24
C GLY A 190 16.33 -15.54 -28.26
N LEU A 191 15.61 -14.52 -27.76
CA LEU A 191 16.12 -13.15 -27.70
C LEU A 191 16.72 -12.86 -26.31
N ASP A 192 17.66 -11.92 -26.26
CA ASP A 192 18.04 -11.28 -25.01
C ASP A 192 16.83 -10.48 -24.48
N PRO A 193 16.35 -10.74 -23.25
CA PRO A 193 15.21 -10.02 -22.69
C PRO A 193 15.45 -8.51 -22.56
N GLY A 194 16.70 -8.05 -22.48
CA GLY A 194 17.06 -6.63 -22.49
C GLY A 194 16.62 -5.91 -23.76
N LEU A 195 16.59 -6.60 -24.90
CA LEU A 195 16.12 -6.04 -26.17
C LEU A 195 14.64 -5.63 -26.13
N VAL A 196 13.83 -6.31 -25.32
CA VAL A 196 12.41 -5.96 -25.14
C VAL A 196 12.28 -4.59 -24.47
N LEU A 197 13.07 -4.33 -23.41
CA LEU A 197 13.07 -3.02 -22.74
C LEU A 197 13.63 -1.94 -23.66
N GLU A 198 14.72 -2.22 -24.39
CA GLU A 198 15.33 -1.29 -25.33
C GLU A 198 14.36 -0.89 -26.45
N ALA A 199 13.66 -1.85 -27.02
CA ALA A 199 12.70 -1.60 -28.11
C ALA A 199 11.49 -0.76 -27.67
N ILE A 200 11.06 -0.86 -26.40
CA ILE A 200 9.94 -0.08 -25.86
C ILE A 200 10.40 1.32 -25.40
N LYS A 201 11.67 1.46 -25.02
CA LYS A 201 12.22 2.66 -24.37
C LYS A 201 11.99 3.93 -25.19
N GLY A 202 11.42 4.94 -24.52
CA GLY A 202 11.11 6.23 -25.12
C GLY A 202 9.89 6.23 -26.04
N GLY A 203 9.25 5.07 -26.26
CA GLY A 203 8.01 4.95 -27.03
C GLY A 203 6.74 5.19 -26.18
N PRO A 204 5.56 5.18 -26.81
CA PRO A 204 4.29 5.44 -26.11
C PRO A 204 3.93 4.41 -25.02
N ALA A 205 4.48 3.19 -25.12
CA ALA A 205 4.26 2.12 -24.14
C ALA A 205 5.31 2.09 -23.01
N ASP A 206 6.32 2.96 -23.08
CA ASP A 206 7.35 3.05 -22.04
C ASP A 206 6.85 3.71 -20.78
N SER A 207 7.44 3.33 -19.66
CA SER A 207 7.27 4.02 -18.39
C SER A 207 8.49 3.80 -17.49
N PRO A 208 8.78 4.75 -16.57
CA PRO A 208 9.84 4.55 -15.56
C PRO A 208 9.61 3.27 -14.74
N TYR A 209 8.35 2.90 -14.51
CA TYR A 209 7.98 1.69 -13.79
C TYR A 209 8.37 0.42 -14.56
N LEU A 210 8.07 0.35 -15.86
CA LEU A 210 8.44 -0.77 -16.72
C LEU A 210 9.97 -0.96 -16.76
N GLN A 211 10.72 0.12 -16.93
CA GLN A 211 12.19 0.07 -16.95
C GLN A 211 12.77 -0.42 -15.63
N LEU A 212 12.26 0.12 -14.50
CA LEU A 212 12.70 -0.27 -13.16
C LEU A 212 12.41 -1.75 -12.85
N LYS A 213 11.16 -2.19 -13.03
CA LYS A 213 10.76 -3.57 -12.73
C LYS A 213 11.31 -4.57 -13.74
N GLY A 214 11.37 -4.19 -15.00
CA GLY A 214 11.97 -5.02 -16.05
C GLY A 214 13.47 -5.27 -15.84
N ALA A 215 14.24 -4.26 -15.45
CA ALA A 215 15.64 -4.43 -15.09
C ALA A 215 15.79 -5.40 -13.90
N ALA A 216 15.03 -5.21 -12.83
CA ALA A 216 15.03 -6.11 -11.67
C ALA A 216 14.68 -7.56 -12.05
N MET A 217 13.73 -7.75 -12.98
CA MET A 217 13.35 -9.08 -13.49
C MET A 217 14.46 -9.75 -14.29
N ILE A 218 15.22 -8.98 -15.06
CA ILE A 218 16.37 -9.48 -15.87
C ILE A 218 17.53 -9.84 -14.93
N GLU A 219 17.81 -8.98 -13.94
CA GLU A 219 18.90 -9.15 -12.98
C GLU A 219 18.61 -10.24 -11.93
N GLY A 220 17.34 -10.68 -11.78
CA GLY A 220 16.94 -11.57 -10.68
C GLY A 220 17.03 -10.89 -9.31
N SER A 221 16.87 -9.58 -9.24
CA SER A 221 16.96 -8.79 -8.02
C SER A 221 15.57 -8.58 -7.40
N TRP A 222 15.35 -9.16 -6.22
CA TRP A 222 14.05 -9.19 -5.55
C TRP A 222 13.98 -8.33 -4.28
N THR A 223 14.74 -7.24 -4.22
CA THR A 223 14.70 -6.33 -3.07
C THR A 223 13.31 -5.76 -2.88
N THR A 224 12.65 -6.14 -1.79
CA THR A 224 11.23 -5.91 -1.55
C THR A 224 10.90 -4.42 -1.39
N SER A 225 10.08 -3.93 -2.28
CA SER A 225 9.35 -2.66 -2.15
C SER A 225 7.85 -2.88 -1.95
N PHE A 226 7.31 -3.94 -2.56
CA PHE A 226 5.96 -4.48 -2.35
C PHE A 226 6.01 -5.99 -2.57
N ALA A 227 5.72 -6.75 -1.51
CA ALA A 227 5.85 -8.20 -1.51
C ALA A 227 4.83 -8.89 -2.44
N VAL A 228 5.23 -10.02 -3.06
CA VAL A 228 4.35 -10.88 -3.88
C VAL A 228 3.07 -11.25 -3.12
N ASP A 229 3.16 -11.69 -1.85
CA ASP A 229 1.99 -12.04 -1.04
C ASP A 229 1.05 -10.85 -0.81
N GLY A 230 1.58 -9.65 -0.74
CA GLY A 230 0.79 -8.42 -0.68
C GLY A 230 -0.01 -8.18 -1.96
N VAL A 231 0.59 -8.48 -3.13
CA VAL A 231 -0.10 -8.39 -4.43
C VAL A 231 -1.18 -9.47 -4.56
N VAL A 232 -0.89 -10.70 -4.13
CA VAL A 232 -1.89 -11.80 -4.10
C VAL A 232 -3.10 -11.40 -3.26
N LYS A 233 -2.86 -10.85 -2.04
CA LYS A 233 -3.93 -10.33 -1.18
C LYS A 233 -4.73 -9.22 -1.87
N ASP A 234 -4.06 -8.22 -2.43
CA ASP A 234 -4.74 -7.08 -3.06
C ASP A 234 -5.55 -7.52 -4.29
N LEU A 235 -5.04 -8.45 -5.11
CA LEU A 235 -5.77 -9.04 -6.23
C LEU A 235 -7.02 -9.81 -5.76
N GLY A 236 -6.96 -10.47 -4.61
CA GLY A 236 -8.14 -11.07 -3.97
C GLY A 236 -9.21 -10.02 -3.67
N LEU A 237 -8.85 -8.92 -3.03
CA LEU A 237 -9.77 -7.81 -2.75
C LEU A 237 -10.37 -7.19 -4.02
N MET A 238 -9.60 -7.13 -5.12
CA MET A 238 -10.08 -6.64 -6.42
C MET A 238 -11.10 -7.60 -7.05
N ILE A 239 -10.84 -8.91 -6.96
CA ILE A 239 -11.75 -9.94 -7.48
C ILE A 239 -13.07 -9.90 -6.71
N ASP A 240 -13.02 -9.84 -5.38
CA ASP A 240 -14.21 -9.75 -4.53
C ASP A 240 -15.04 -8.49 -4.85
N ALA A 241 -14.37 -7.35 -5.05
CA ALA A 241 -15.03 -6.10 -5.43
C ALA A 241 -15.63 -6.15 -6.84
N ALA A 242 -14.94 -6.77 -7.81
CA ALA A 242 -15.44 -6.95 -9.18
C ALA A 242 -16.68 -7.84 -9.19
N GLU A 243 -16.66 -8.96 -8.47
CA GLU A 243 -17.80 -9.88 -8.37
C GLU A 243 -18.99 -9.24 -7.66
N GLY A 244 -18.73 -8.47 -6.60
CA GLY A 244 -19.79 -7.70 -5.93
C GLY A 244 -20.42 -6.60 -6.79
N ALA A 245 -19.76 -6.22 -7.89
CA ALA A 245 -20.23 -5.24 -8.87
C ALA A 245 -20.72 -5.86 -10.18
N ASP A 246 -20.87 -7.19 -10.24
CA ASP A 246 -21.18 -7.94 -11.47
C ASP A 246 -20.21 -7.63 -12.64
N PHE A 247 -18.95 -7.35 -12.32
CA PHE A 247 -17.91 -7.04 -13.30
C PHE A 247 -17.01 -8.26 -13.57
N PRO A 248 -16.65 -8.56 -14.84
CA PRO A 248 -15.80 -9.70 -15.18
C PRO A 248 -14.44 -9.66 -14.48
N SER A 249 -14.07 -10.74 -13.77
CA SER A 249 -12.84 -10.83 -12.99
C SER A 249 -11.76 -11.75 -13.61
N ASP A 250 -12.00 -12.29 -14.83
CA ASP A 250 -11.12 -13.29 -15.45
C ASP A 250 -9.67 -12.85 -15.59
N LEU A 251 -9.44 -11.59 -16.00
CA LEU A 251 -8.10 -11.04 -16.14
C LEU A 251 -7.40 -10.91 -14.78
N LEU A 252 -8.13 -10.45 -13.74
CA LEU A 252 -7.61 -10.35 -12.38
C LEU A 252 -7.24 -11.73 -11.84
N ARG A 253 -8.07 -12.75 -12.08
CA ARG A 253 -7.80 -14.13 -11.67
C ARG A 253 -6.57 -14.69 -12.38
N SER A 254 -6.42 -14.44 -13.69
CA SER A 254 -5.24 -14.87 -14.44
C SER A 254 -3.96 -14.24 -13.89
N VAL A 255 -3.98 -12.93 -13.62
CA VAL A 255 -2.83 -12.23 -13.03
C VAL A 255 -2.55 -12.74 -11.61
N ARG A 256 -3.58 -12.93 -10.77
CA ARG A 256 -3.42 -13.49 -9.44
C ARG A 256 -2.74 -14.86 -9.47
N GLY A 257 -3.13 -15.74 -10.38
CA GLY A 257 -2.51 -17.06 -10.54
C GLY A 257 -1.00 -17.01 -10.81
N LEU A 258 -0.52 -16.00 -11.54
CA LEU A 258 0.91 -15.80 -11.76
C LEU A 258 1.64 -15.42 -10.46
N PHE A 259 1.07 -14.50 -9.66
CA PHE A 259 1.65 -14.12 -8.38
C PHE A 259 1.58 -15.27 -7.35
N GLU A 260 0.49 -16.03 -7.33
CA GLU A 260 0.37 -17.25 -6.50
C GLU A 260 1.43 -18.30 -6.87
N ALA A 261 1.71 -18.48 -8.17
CA ALA A 261 2.77 -19.38 -8.62
C ALA A 261 4.16 -18.92 -8.16
N ALA A 262 4.44 -17.63 -8.22
CA ALA A 262 5.69 -17.06 -7.70
C ALA A 262 5.80 -17.24 -6.17
N SER A 263 4.72 -16.98 -5.41
CA SER A 263 4.65 -17.20 -3.97
C SER A 263 4.91 -18.68 -3.62
N ALA A 264 4.23 -19.61 -4.30
CA ALA A 264 4.42 -21.05 -4.12
C ALA A 264 5.86 -21.50 -4.48
N GLY A 265 6.54 -20.77 -5.37
CA GLY A 265 7.95 -20.95 -5.71
C GLY A 265 8.92 -20.44 -4.65
N GLY A 266 8.44 -19.92 -3.52
CA GLY A 266 9.26 -19.43 -2.40
C GLY A 266 9.50 -17.92 -2.42
N HIS A 267 8.88 -17.17 -3.34
CA HIS A 267 9.09 -15.72 -3.52
C HIS A 267 8.00 -14.85 -2.85
N GLY A 268 7.21 -15.40 -1.92
CA GLY A 268 6.10 -14.68 -1.29
C GLY A 268 6.51 -13.38 -0.58
N ALA A 269 7.67 -13.37 0.08
CA ALA A 269 8.22 -12.18 0.76
C ALA A 269 9.06 -11.27 -0.14
N ASP A 270 9.39 -11.72 -1.35
CA ASP A 270 10.20 -10.98 -2.32
C ASP A 270 9.41 -9.87 -3.00
N ASP A 271 10.10 -8.98 -3.72
CA ASP A 271 9.46 -7.93 -4.50
C ASP A 271 8.52 -8.50 -5.57
N MET A 272 7.44 -7.80 -5.86
CA MET A 272 6.47 -8.18 -6.87
C MET A 272 7.07 -8.45 -8.27
N ALA A 273 8.28 -7.95 -8.56
CA ALA A 273 9.03 -8.28 -9.77
C ALA A 273 9.35 -9.79 -9.85
N ALA A 274 9.38 -10.49 -8.70
CA ALA A 274 9.58 -11.93 -8.66
C ALA A 274 8.45 -12.75 -9.33
N VAL A 275 7.32 -12.11 -9.72
CA VAL A 275 6.32 -12.73 -10.62
C VAL A 275 6.94 -13.25 -11.92
N ARG A 276 8.12 -12.74 -12.32
CA ARG A 276 8.91 -13.27 -13.44
C ARG A 276 9.23 -14.76 -13.28
N THR A 277 9.37 -15.25 -12.05
CA THR A 277 9.67 -16.68 -11.75
C THR A 277 8.50 -17.62 -12.05
N ALA A 278 7.28 -17.09 -12.20
CA ALA A 278 6.11 -17.89 -12.62
C ALA A 278 6.17 -18.32 -14.10
N PHE A 279 7.05 -17.72 -14.89
CA PHE A 279 7.25 -18.07 -16.28
C PHE A 279 8.46 -19.00 -16.45
N PRO A 280 8.42 -19.97 -17.40
CA PRO A 280 9.54 -20.86 -17.64
C PRO A 280 10.82 -20.08 -17.92
N HIS A 281 11.92 -20.53 -17.37
CA HIS A 281 13.24 -20.17 -17.84
C HIS A 281 13.57 -21.12 -18.99
N SER A 282 13.77 -20.60 -20.21
CA SER A 282 14.39 -21.41 -21.27
C SER A 282 15.81 -21.74 -20.84
N PRO A 283 16.27 -22.98 -21.05
CA PRO A 283 17.63 -23.39 -20.73
C PRO A 283 18.68 -22.60 -21.51
#